data_ba274c1f62878aa3d5222a95e920f602
#
_entry.id   ba274c1f62878aa3d5222a95e920f602
#
_cell.length_a   1.000
_cell.length_b   1.000
_cell.length_c   1.000
_cell.angle_alpha   90.00
_cell.angle_beta   90.00
_cell.angle_gamma   90.00
#
_symmetry.space_group_name_H-M   'P 1'
#
loop_
_entity.id
_entity.type
_entity.pdbx_description
1 polymer ?
#
loop_
_entity_poly.entity_id
_entity_poly.type
_entity_poly.pdbx_seq_one_letter_code
_entity_poly.pdbx_strand_id
1 'polypeptide(L)'
;MQAMQLSAPGGLDQLRLNEITPRAPGLGEVQVEVKATSLNFHDYAVVIGMIPAADGRIPMSDGAGIVTAVGEGVSDYAVGDRVLSYFFP
;
A
#
# COMPACT_ATOMS: atom_id res chain seq x y z
N MET A 1 -3.79 -1.43 -12.95
CA MET A 1 -4.36 -0.46 -11.99
C MET A 1 -3.46 0.75 -11.88
N GLN A 2 -4.01 1.87 -11.51
CA GLN A 2 -3.23 3.09 -11.33
C GLN A 2 -2.84 3.29 -9.87
N ALA A 3 -1.63 3.79 -9.63
CA ALA A 3 -1.15 4.12 -8.30
C ALA A 3 -0.27 5.35 -8.34
N MET A 4 -0.33 6.15 -7.27
CA MET A 4 0.63 7.23 -7.05
C MET A 4 1.90 6.63 -6.47
N GLN A 5 3.03 6.88 -7.10
CA GLN A 5 4.32 6.40 -6.66
C GLN A 5 5.26 7.57 -6.41
N LEU A 6 6.10 7.42 -5.39
CA LEU A 6 7.09 8.41 -4.99
C LEU A 6 8.44 8.07 -5.59
N SER A 7 9.05 9.06 -6.25
CA SER A 7 10.44 8.93 -6.72
C SER A 7 11.41 9.39 -5.62
N ALA A 8 12.45 8.62 -5.38
CA ALA A 8 13.47 9.00 -4.42
C ALA A 8 14.28 10.22 -4.91
N PRO A 9 14.75 11.12 -4.05
CA PRO A 9 14.71 11.06 -2.59
C PRO A 9 13.41 11.54 -1.94
N GLY A 10 12.42 11.91 -2.71
CA GLY A 10 11.14 12.40 -2.22
C GLY A 10 10.90 13.87 -2.52
N GLY A 11 9.73 14.35 -2.13
CA GLY A 11 9.23 15.69 -2.38
C GLY A 11 7.83 15.64 -2.96
N LEU A 12 7.00 16.63 -2.70
CA LEU A 12 5.63 16.66 -3.21
C LEU A 12 5.59 16.65 -4.74
N ASP A 13 6.57 17.22 -5.40
CA ASP A 13 6.71 17.25 -6.85
C ASP A 13 7.24 15.91 -7.43
N GLN A 14 7.63 14.97 -6.59
CA GLN A 14 8.12 13.66 -6.99
C GLN A 14 7.06 12.57 -6.99
N LEU A 15 5.80 12.93 -6.74
CA LEU A 15 4.68 12.01 -6.87
C LEU A 15 4.24 11.91 -8.34
N ARG A 16 4.03 10.68 -8.81
CA ARG A 16 3.57 10.40 -10.18
C ARG A 16 2.47 9.36 -10.14
N LEU A 17 1.47 9.53 -10.99
CA LEU A 17 0.44 8.52 -11.22
C LEU A 17 0.95 7.55 -12.28
N ASN A 18 1.11 6.30 -11.91
CA ASN A 18 1.63 5.27 -12.79
C ASN A 18 0.66 4.09 -12.90
N GLU A 19 0.69 3.44 -14.05
CA GLU A 19 0.01 2.14 -14.21
C GLU A 19 0.89 1.06 -13.62
N ILE A 20 0.33 0.25 -12.72
CA ILE A 20 1.05 -0.87 -12.11
C ILE A 20 0.24 -2.15 -12.22
N THR A 21 0.95 -3.28 -12.21
CA THR A 21 0.33 -4.61 -12.12
C THR A 21 0.53 -5.14 -10.71
N PRO A 22 -0.55 -5.35 -9.94
CA PRO A 22 -0.41 -5.93 -8.61
C PRO A 22 0.21 -7.32 -8.69
N ARG A 23 1.17 -7.61 -7.83
CA ARG A 23 1.75 -8.95 -7.74
C ARG A 23 0.80 -9.89 -6.99
N ALA A 24 0.89 -11.18 -7.28
CA ALA A 24 0.18 -12.19 -6.52
C ALA A 24 0.72 -12.23 -5.07
N PRO A 25 -0.14 -12.57 -4.07
CA PRO A 25 0.32 -12.68 -2.69
C PRO A 25 1.30 -13.83 -2.54
N GLY A 26 2.38 -13.59 -1.79
CA GLY A 26 3.34 -14.62 -1.44
C GLY A 26 2.93 -15.40 -0.20
N LEU A 27 3.85 -16.19 0.34
CA LEU A 27 3.62 -16.96 1.57
C LEU A 27 3.24 -16.03 2.73
N GLY A 28 2.13 -16.31 3.38
CA GLY A 28 1.64 -15.53 4.51
C GLY A 28 1.05 -14.17 4.16
N GLU A 29 0.86 -13.88 2.88
CA GLU A 29 0.36 -12.59 2.40
C GLU A 29 -1.05 -12.71 1.83
N VAL A 30 -1.76 -11.59 1.82
CA VAL A 30 -3.04 -11.46 1.12
C VAL A 30 -2.97 -10.26 0.17
N GLN A 31 -3.74 -10.33 -0.91
CA GLN A 31 -3.95 -9.20 -1.80
C GLN A 31 -5.28 -8.53 -1.43
N VAL A 32 -5.27 -7.22 -1.31
CA VAL A 32 -6.45 -6.44 -0.91
C VAL A 32 -6.76 -5.40 -1.97
N GLU A 33 -8.02 -5.35 -2.41
CA GLU A 33 -8.53 -4.22 -3.18
C GLU A 33 -8.87 -3.10 -2.19
N VAL A 34 -8.07 -2.05 -2.18
CA VAL A 34 -8.24 -0.93 -1.25
C VAL A 34 -9.46 -0.12 -1.64
N LYS A 35 -10.37 0.07 -0.69
CA LYS A 35 -11.60 0.85 -0.87
C LYS A 35 -11.56 2.20 -0.17
N ALA A 36 -10.75 2.33 0.87
CA ALA A 36 -10.61 3.56 1.63
C ALA A 36 -9.22 3.66 2.24
N THR A 37 -8.76 4.88 2.39
CA THR A 37 -7.50 5.18 3.07
C THR A 37 -7.65 6.50 3.81
N SER A 38 -6.78 6.78 4.76
CA SER A 38 -6.77 8.05 5.46
C SER A 38 -5.37 8.63 5.53
N LEU A 39 -5.28 9.95 5.48
CA LEU A 39 -4.01 10.66 5.48
C LEU A 39 -3.53 10.90 6.91
N ASN A 40 -2.28 10.55 7.16
CA ASN A 40 -1.60 10.77 8.43
C ASN A 40 -0.39 11.67 8.24
N PHE A 41 0.07 12.31 9.30
CA PHE A 41 1.31 13.10 9.24
C PHE A 41 2.51 12.25 8.77
N HIS A 42 2.55 10.98 9.16
CA HIS A 42 3.57 10.03 8.72
C HIS A 42 3.66 9.97 7.18
N ASP A 43 2.52 9.98 6.51
CA ASP A 43 2.47 9.91 5.05
C ASP A 43 3.10 11.16 4.42
N TYR A 44 2.82 12.32 4.98
CA TYR A 44 3.45 13.57 4.56
C TYR A 44 4.97 13.52 4.79
N ALA A 45 5.40 13.03 5.94
CA ALA A 45 6.82 12.91 6.26
C ALA A 45 7.57 11.99 5.30
N VAL A 46 6.92 10.90 4.88
CA VAL A 46 7.48 9.98 3.86
C VAL A 46 7.60 10.70 2.52
N VAL A 47 6.55 11.39 2.09
CA VAL A 47 6.52 12.04 0.77
C VAL A 47 7.58 13.12 0.64
N ILE A 48 7.76 13.96 1.67
CA ILE A 48 8.77 15.05 1.63
C ILE A 48 10.20 14.59 1.92
N GLY A 49 10.39 13.30 2.21
CA GLY A 49 11.71 12.72 2.42
C GLY A 49 12.25 12.79 3.84
N MET A 50 11.46 13.21 4.83
CA MET A 50 11.86 13.18 6.25
C MET A 50 12.09 11.75 6.74
N ILE A 51 11.31 10.81 6.22
CA ILE A 51 11.44 9.38 6.48
C ILE A 51 11.88 8.73 5.19
N PRO A 52 13.05 8.06 5.15
CA PRO A 52 13.54 7.42 3.93
C PRO A 52 12.55 6.38 3.40
N ALA A 53 12.37 6.37 2.09
CA ALA A 53 11.50 5.41 1.41
C ALA A 53 12.18 4.91 0.14
N ALA A 54 11.83 3.69 -0.27
CA ALA A 54 12.31 3.12 -1.52
C ALA A 54 11.74 3.90 -2.71
N ASP A 55 12.50 3.96 -3.80
CA ASP A 55 12.02 4.51 -5.05
C ASP A 55 10.80 3.70 -5.54
N GLY A 56 9.78 4.40 -6.00
CA GLY A 56 8.54 3.78 -6.45
C GLY A 56 7.53 3.46 -5.33
N ARG A 57 7.83 3.84 -4.08
CA ARG A 57 6.92 3.60 -2.98
C ARG A 57 5.56 4.26 -3.23
N ILE A 58 4.51 3.53 -2.91
CA ILE A 58 3.14 4.06 -2.86
C ILE A 58 2.96 4.64 -1.45
N PRO A 59 2.78 5.97 -1.31
CA PRO A 59 2.58 6.57 0.01
C PRO A 59 1.26 6.12 0.62
N MET A 60 1.06 6.38 1.84
CA MET A 60 -0.07 6.06 2.72
C MET A 60 0.22 4.85 3.60
N SER A 61 -0.20 4.96 4.83
CA SER A 61 0.08 3.96 5.87
C SER A 61 -1.15 3.15 6.25
N ASP A 62 -2.34 3.67 5.97
CA ASP A 62 -3.60 3.04 6.32
C ASP A 62 -4.38 2.66 5.08
N GLY A 63 -5.09 1.56 5.18
CA GLY A 63 -6.00 1.13 4.13
C GLY A 63 -7.05 0.18 4.67
N ALA A 64 -8.23 0.25 4.09
CA ALA A 64 -9.31 -0.69 4.32
C ALA A 64 -9.82 -1.18 2.98
N GLY A 65 -10.16 -2.45 2.90
CA GLY A 65 -10.60 -3.01 1.64
C GLY A 65 -11.09 -4.44 1.77
N ILE A 66 -11.12 -5.11 0.64
CA ILE A 66 -11.62 -6.47 0.50
C ILE A 66 -10.50 -7.37 0.01
N VAL A 67 -10.33 -8.51 0.66
CA VAL A 67 -9.36 -9.52 0.23
C VAL A 67 -9.77 -10.08 -1.12
N THR A 68 -8.87 -10.02 -2.09
CA THR A 68 -9.11 -10.51 -3.45
C THR A 68 -8.34 -11.79 -3.77
N ALA A 69 -7.26 -12.06 -3.04
CA ALA A 69 -6.48 -13.28 -3.17
C ALA A 69 -5.75 -13.56 -1.87
N VAL A 70 -5.51 -14.83 -1.57
CA VAL A 70 -4.75 -15.25 -0.40
C VAL A 70 -3.54 -16.06 -0.85
N GLY A 71 -2.42 -15.87 -0.17
CA GLY A 71 -1.20 -16.60 -0.41
C GLY A 71 -1.17 -17.94 0.31
N GLU A 72 -0.12 -18.71 0.04
CA GLU A 72 0.11 -19.97 0.70
C GLU A 72 0.29 -19.80 2.20
N GLY A 73 -0.30 -20.69 2.99
CA GLY A 73 -0.20 -20.65 4.45
C GLY A 73 -1.20 -19.70 5.13
N VAL A 74 -2.01 -18.97 4.39
CA VAL A 74 -3.04 -18.08 4.97
C VAL A 74 -4.31 -18.87 5.18
N SER A 75 -4.74 -18.99 6.46
CA SER A 75 -5.98 -19.67 6.83
C SER A 75 -6.97 -18.76 7.57
N ASP A 76 -6.49 -17.62 8.10
CA ASP A 76 -7.29 -16.71 8.91
C ASP A 76 -8.14 -15.76 8.07
N TYR A 77 -7.83 -15.61 6.78
CA TYR A 77 -8.51 -14.72 5.86
C TYR A 77 -8.95 -15.48 4.62
N ALA A 78 -10.03 -15.04 4.03
CA ALA A 78 -10.56 -15.60 2.79
C ALA A 78 -10.94 -14.48 1.81
N VAL A 79 -10.98 -14.81 0.53
CA VAL A 79 -11.45 -13.89 -0.52
C VAL A 79 -12.84 -13.40 -0.17
N GLY A 80 -13.04 -12.08 -0.23
CA GLY A 80 -14.28 -11.41 0.13
C GLY A 80 -14.31 -10.84 1.54
N ASP A 81 -13.34 -11.17 2.39
CA ASP A 81 -13.26 -10.60 3.73
C ASP A 81 -12.96 -9.11 3.69
N ARG A 82 -13.60 -8.37 4.59
CA ARG A 82 -13.28 -6.96 4.81
C ARG A 82 -12.15 -6.85 5.82
N VAL A 83 -11.12 -6.08 5.48
CA VAL A 83 -9.92 -5.95 6.30
C VAL A 83 -9.48 -4.50 6.38
N LEU A 84 -8.71 -4.21 7.41
CA LEU A 84 -7.97 -2.94 7.52
C LEU A 84 -6.53 -3.24 7.95
N SER A 85 -5.64 -2.32 7.59
CA SER A 85 -4.23 -2.46 7.94
C SER A 85 -3.94 -1.82 9.30
N TYR A 86 -2.86 -2.28 9.94
CA TYR A 86 -2.21 -1.51 10.98
C TYR A 86 -1.39 -0.39 10.37
N PHE A 87 -1.24 0.70 11.11
CA PHE A 87 -0.39 1.83 10.72
C PHE A 87 1.06 1.38 10.47
N PHE A 88 1.59 0.51 11.31
CA PHE A 88 2.87 -0.14 11.11
C PHE A 88 2.63 -1.63 10.82
N PRO A 89 2.83 -2.06 9.58
CA PRO A 89 2.70 -3.46 9.22
C PRO A 89 3.79 -4.33 9.81
#